data_f975076d077807cccb13e2527dc2a619
#
_entry.id   f975076d077807cccb13e2527dc2a619
#
_cell.length_a   1.000
_cell.length_b   1.000
_cell.length_c   1.000
_cell.angle_alpha   90.00
_cell.angle_beta   90.00
_cell.angle_gamma   90.00
#
_symmetry.space_group_name_H-M   'P 1'
#
loop_
_entity.id
_entity.type
_entity.pdbx_description
1 polymer ?
#
loop_
_entity_poly.entity_id
_entity_poly.type
_entity_poly.pdbx_seq_one_letter_code
_entity_poly.pdbx_strand_id
1 'polypeptide(L)'
;SVSLLDNTLKVFFTDSLKFFLSLYGHRLPALCHDVSSDSRLLASGGADKNIRVWGLDFGDCHKSLFAHDDSVTCLKFVPKTHYLFSCGKDASVKYWDADKFEPLLTLNGHHAAAWCVAMSARGDFLVTGGHDRAIRVWERTDEPFFVDEEKERRLESLLEEGDGGDDDDDD
;
A
#
# COMPACT_ATOMS: atom_id res chain seq x y z
N SER A 1 13.47 -9.79 6.77
CA SER A 1 12.29 -9.84 7.66
C SER A 1 11.39 -11.02 7.30
N VAL A 2 10.61 -11.49 8.25
CA VAL A 2 9.68 -12.62 8.10
C VAL A 2 8.37 -12.25 8.81
N SER A 3 7.25 -12.39 8.12
CA SER A 3 5.91 -12.30 8.74
C SER A 3 5.47 -13.66 9.27
N LEU A 4 4.84 -13.64 10.44
CA LEU A 4 4.37 -14.84 11.12
C LEU A 4 2.85 -14.87 11.20
N LEU A 5 2.28 -16.06 11.36
CA LEU A 5 0.84 -16.26 11.52
C LEU A 5 0.29 -15.73 12.87
N ASP A 6 1.17 -15.42 13.82
CA ASP A 6 0.82 -14.79 15.09
C ASP A 6 0.68 -13.27 15.02
N ASN A 7 0.55 -12.71 13.81
CA ASN A 7 0.41 -11.29 13.50
C ASN A 7 1.65 -10.45 13.80
N THR A 8 2.80 -11.09 14.00
CA THR A 8 4.08 -10.40 14.25
C THR A 8 4.99 -10.46 13.04
N LEU A 9 5.91 -9.50 12.95
CA LEU A 9 7.02 -9.57 12.01
C LEU A 9 8.32 -9.67 12.80
N LYS A 10 9.23 -10.51 12.32
CA LYS A 10 10.58 -10.64 12.89
C LYS A 10 11.61 -10.17 11.90
N VAL A 11 12.52 -9.36 12.37
CA VAL A 11 13.64 -8.83 11.58
C VAL A 11 14.92 -9.49 12.07
N PHE A 12 15.77 -9.88 11.13
CA PHE A 12 17.05 -10.55 11.36
C PHE A 12 18.16 -9.84 10.62
N PHE A 13 19.36 -9.86 11.13
CA PHE A 13 20.55 -9.44 10.39
C PHE A 13 20.82 -10.38 9.21
N THR A 14 21.13 -9.82 8.03
CA THR A 14 21.30 -10.62 6.81
C THR A 14 22.58 -11.46 6.82
N ASP A 15 23.62 -10.95 7.41
CA ASP A 15 24.96 -11.58 7.47
C ASP A 15 25.03 -12.75 8.46
N SER A 16 24.42 -12.59 9.63
CA SER A 16 24.53 -13.53 10.75
C SER A 16 23.27 -14.32 11.02
N LEU A 17 22.15 -13.95 10.40
CA LEU A 17 20.79 -14.46 10.65
C LEU A 17 20.38 -14.40 12.14
N LYS A 18 21.07 -13.54 12.90
CA LYS A 18 20.70 -13.30 14.29
C LYS A 18 19.44 -12.46 14.36
N PHE A 19 18.62 -12.78 15.33
CA PHE A 19 17.42 -12.01 15.63
C PHE A 19 17.78 -10.56 15.98
N PHE A 20 17.00 -9.62 15.45
CA PHE A 20 17.18 -8.20 15.70
C PHE A 20 15.96 -7.59 16.38
N LEU A 21 14.79 -7.61 15.74
CA LEU A 21 13.57 -6.97 16.26
C LEU A 21 12.33 -7.84 16.05
N SER A 22 11.37 -7.68 16.99
CA SER A 22 9.99 -8.13 16.78
C SER A 22 9.06 -6.93 16.71
N LEU A 23 8.24 -6.87 15.67
CA LEU A 23 7.29 -5.80 15.43
C LEU A 23 5.88 -6.30 15.74
N TYR A 24 5.22 -5.66 16.69
CA TYR A 24 3.89 -6.03 17.20
C TYR A 24 2.90 -4.93 16.86
N GLY A 25 1.70 -5.30 16.38
CA GLY A 25 0.66 -4.30 16.16
C GLY A 25 -0.45 -4.71 15.21
N HIS A 26 -0.19 -5.55 14.19
CA HIS A 26 -1.25 -6.04 13.33
C HIS A 26 -2.27 -6.84 14.12
N ARG A 27 -3.56 -6.63 13.82
CA ARG A 27 -4.67 -7.38 14.47
C ARG A 27 -4.94 -8.71 13.79
N LEU A 28 -4.54 -8.83 12.54
CA LEU A 28 -4.63 -10.04 11.71
C LEU A 28 -3.26 -10.26 11.04
N PRO A 29 -2.98 -11.43 10.45
CA PRO A 29 -1.68 -11.73 9.88
C PRO A 29 -1.21 -10.69 8.88
N ALA A 30 0.06 -10.31 8.97
CA ALA A 30 0.74 -9.50 7.96
C ALA A 30 1.01 -10.37 6.73
N LEU A 31 0.43 -9.98 5.60
CA LEU A 31 0.50 -10.73 4.35
C LEU A 31 1.71 -10.35 3.50
N CYS A 32 2.16 -9.12 3.63
CA CYS A 32 3.26 -8.57 2.87
C CYS A 32 4.09 -7.59 3.70
N HIS A 33 5.34 -7.43 3.33
CA HIS A 33 6.23 -6.45 3.90
C HIS A 33 7.37 -6.15 2.94
N ASP A 34 7.93 -4.96 3.04
CA ASP A 34 9.12 -4.55 2.32
C ASP A 34 9.95 -3.58 3.17
N VAL A 35 11.22 -3.45 2.84
CA VAL A 35 12.18 -2.57 3.54
C VAL A 35 12.63 -1.48 2.59
N SER A 36 12.71 -0.25 3.08
CA SER A 36 13.24 0.88 2.31
C SER A 36 14.69 0.66 1.91
N SER A 37 15.12 1.25 0.79
CA SER A 37 16.47 1.04 0.24
C SER A 37 17.60 1.53 1.16
N ASP A 38 17.31 2.47 2.07
CA ASP A 38 18.23 2.96 3.09
C ASP A 38 18.20 2.15 4.40
N SER A 39 17.36 1.11 4.46
CA SER A 39 17.17 0.23 5.63
C SER A 39 16.69 0.94 6.89
N ARG A 40 16.05 2.11 6.79
CA ARG A 40 15.51 2.85 7.94
C ARG A 40 14.07 2.49 8.24
N LEU A 41 13.27 2.25 7.19
CA LEU A 41 11.85 1.97 7.30
C LEU A 41 11.52 0.56 6.85
N LEU A 42 10.56 -0.05 7.51
CA LEU A 42 9.87 -1.24 7.08
C LEU A 42 8.39 -0.91 6.94
N ALA A 43 7.78 -1.29 5.84
CA ALA A 43 6.34 -1.23 5.67
C ALA A 43 5.77 -2.65 5.68
N SER A 44 4.63 -2.83 6.33
CA SER A 44 3.90 -4.10 6.36
C SER A 44 2.43 -3.89 6.05
N GLY A 45 1.86 -4.79 5.26
CA GLY A 45 0.44 -4.81 4.92
C GLY A 45 -0.20 -6.08 5.47
N GLY A 46 -1.38 -5.95 6.03
CA GLY A 46 -2.06 -7.04 6.71
C GLY A 46 -3.46 -7.35 6.18
N ALA A 47 -3.97 -8.50 6.63
CA ALA A 47 -5.37 -8.87 6.45
C ALA A 47 -6.32 -7.93 7.23
N ASP A 48 -5.79 -7.13 8.14
CA ASP A 48 -6.50 -6.09 8.90
C ASP A 48 -6.73 -4.79 8.11
N LYS A 49 -6.48 -4.80 6.77
CA LYS A 49 -6.69 -3.69 5.84
C LYS A 49 -5.72 -2.51 6.03
N ASN A 50 -4.79 -2.64 6.97
CA ASN A 50 -3.87 -1.57 7.31
C ASN A 50 -2.49 -1.79 6.73
N ILE A 51 -1.85 -0.67 6.39
CA ILE A 51 -0.40 -0.59 6.24
C ILE A 51 0.16 0.00 7.52
N ARG A 52 1.26 -0.58 8.00
CA ARG A 52 2.04 -0.05 9.12
C ARG A 52 3.43 0.29 8.66
N VAL A 53 3.90 1.45 9.07
CA VAL A 53 5.27 1.91 8.83
C VAL A 53 6.02 1.84 10.16
N TRP A 54 7.17 1.19 10.13
CA TRP A 54 8.00 0.90 11.30
C TRP A 54 9.38 1.51 11.12
N GLY A 55 9.93 2.08 12.19
CA GLY A 55 11.34 2.42 12.27
C GLY A 55 12.17 1.19 12.57
N LEU A 56 13.22 0.94 11.79
CA LEU A 56 14.10 -0.20 12.02
C LEU A 56 15.17 0.07 13.07
N ASP A 57 15.32 1.29 13.54
CA ASP A 57 16.28 1.63 14.59
C ASP A 57 15.85 1.07 15.96
N PHE A 58 14.57 1.20 16.30
CA PHE A 58 14.02 0.80 17.59
C PHE A 58 12.86 -0.20 17.48
N GLY A 59 12.34 -0.44 16.26
CA GLY A 59 11.19 -1.32 16.04
C GLY A 59 9.84 -0.70 16.44
N ASP A 60 9.77 0.62 16.54
CA ASP A 60 8.56 1.36 16.86
C ASP A 60 7.65 1.51 15.63
N CYS A 61 6.35 1.48 15.88
CA CYS A 61 5.37 1.73 14.84
C CYS A 61 5.16 3.24 14.69
N HIS A 62 5.71 3.83 13.63
CA HIS A 62 5.54 5.25 13.34
C HIS A 62 4.08 5.59 13.06
N LYS A 63 3.42 4.79 12.23
CA LYS A 63 2.02 5.02 11.85
C LYS A 63 1.34 3.72 11.43
N SER A 64 0.04 3.66 11.70
CA SER A 64 -0.89 2.69 11.13
C SER A 64 -1.88 3.44 10.24
N LEU A 65 -1.96 3.05 8.98
CA LEU A 65 -2.79 3.68 7.96
C LEU A 65 -3.87 2.71 7.53
N PHE A 66 -5.12 3.16 7.50
CA PHE A 66 -6.16 2.42 6.80
C PHE A 66 -5.90 2.54 5.30
N ALA A 67 -5.50 1.43 4.68
CA ALA A 67 -4.99 1.46 3.32
C ALA A 67 -6.04 1.04 2.29
N HIS A 68 -6.71 -0.07 2.52
CA HIS A 68 -7.60 -0.70 1.56
C HIS A 68 -8.93 -1.10 2.22
N ASP A 69 -9.97 -1.23 1.40
CA ASP A 69 -11.28 -1.69 1.87
C ASP A 69 -11.34 -3.20 2.11
N ASP A 70 -10.28 -3.92 1.68
CA ASP A 70 -10.05 -5.34 1.97
C ASP A 70 -8.56 -5.56 2.28
N SER A 71 -8.14 -6.82 2.45
CA SER A 71 -6.77 -7.20 2.81
C SER A 71 -5.72 -6.59 1.87
N VAL A 72 -4.65 -6.07 2.44
CA VAL A 72 -3.46 -5.66 1.69
C VAL A 72 -2.70 -6.91 1.25
N THR A 73 -2.60 -7.14 -0.05
CA THR A 73 -2.03 -8.36 -0.61
C THR A 73 -0.53 -8.26 -0.88
N CYS A 74 -0.09 -7.10 -1.35
CA CYS A 74 1.31 -6.86 -1.63
C CYS A 74 1.66 -5.38 -1.43
N LEU A 75 2.91 -5.09 -1.11
CA LEU A 75 3.45 -3.75 -1.09
C LEU A 75 4.91 -3.72 -1.54
N LYS A 76 5.37 -2.57 -2.05
CA LYS A 76 6.73 -2.41 -2.54
C LYS A 76 7.19 -0.97 -2.39
N PHE A 77 8.36 -0.75 -1.80
CA PHE A 77 9.02 0.55 -1.80
C PHE A 77 9.56 0.91 -3.19
N VAL A 78 9.47 2.19 -3.53
CA VAL A 78 10.13 2.76 -4.70
C VAL A 78 11.62 2.90 -4.40
N PRO A 79 12.51 2.38 -5.26
CA PRO A 79 13.95 2.42 -5.02
C PRO A 79 14.47 3.83 -4.74
N LYS A 80 15.35 3.96 -3.74
CA LYS A 80 16.01 5.21 -3.32
C LYS A 80 15.06 6.31 -2.80
N THR A 81 13.85 5.94 -2.43
CA THR A 81 12.84 6.87 -1.88
C THR A 81 12.13 6.22 -0.70
N HIS A 82 11.32 7.01 0.02
CA HIS A 82 10.39 6.52 1.04
C HIS A 82 8.94 6.43 0.51
N TYR A 83 8.75 6.48 -0.79
CA TYR A 83 7.46 6.22 -1.39
C TYR A 83 7.22 4.71 -1.51
N LEU A 84 5.97 4.29 -1.41
CA LEU A 84 5.59 2.89 -1.55
C LEU A 84 4.29 2.72 -2.33
N PHE A 85 4.20 1.59 -3.03
CA PHE A 85 2.96 1.13 -3.64
C PHE A 85 2.39 -0.03 -2.83
N SER A 86 1.07 -0.07 -2.72
CA SER A 86 0.34 -1.19 -2.14
C SER A 86 -0.77 -1.64 -3.07
N CYS A 87 -1.09 -2.90 -3.05
CA CYS A 87 -2.27 -3.43 -3.71
C CYS A 87 -3.13 -4.24 -2.73
N GLY A 88 -4.42 -4.29 -2.98
CA GLY A 88 -5.40 -4.93 -2.12
C GLY A 88 -6.38 -5.81 -2.86
N LYS A 89 -7.13 -6.59 -2.10
CA LYS A 89 -8.24 -7.39 -2.63
C LYS A 89 -9.41 -6.52 -3.12
N ASP A 90 -9.45 -5.25 -2.76
CA ASP A 90 -10.38 -4.24 -3.26
C ASP A 90 -10.12 -3.80 -4.71
N ALA A 91 -9.21 -4.49 -5.42
CA ALA A 91 -8.80 -4.21 -6.79
C ALA A 91 -8.06 -2.87 -7.00
N SER A 92 -7.79 -2.12 -5.96
CA SER A 92 -7.07 -0.86 -6.04
C SER A 92 -5.56 -1.04 -5.85
N VAL A 93 -4.79 -0.18 -6.50
CA VAL A 93 -3.35 -0.01 -6.26
C VAL A 93 -3.16 1.42 -5.79
N LYS A 94 -2.51 1.60 -4.64
CA LYS A 94 -2.35 2.93 -4.03
C LYS A 94 -0.89 3.29 -3.87
N TYR A 95 -0.59 4.56 -4.07
CA TYR A 95 0.72 5.17 -3.93
C TYR A 95 0.75 6.04 -2.67
N TRP A 96 1.80 5.92 -1.87
CA TRP A 96 1.89 6.52 -0.54
C TRP A 96 3.22 7.24 -0.33
N ASP A 97 3.19 8.30 0.46
CA ASP A 97 4.35 8.91 1.07
C ASP A 97 4.53 8.33 2.49
N ALA A 98 5.59 7.56 2.71
CA ALA A 98 5.85 6.93 4.01
C ALA A 98 6.41 7.90 5.05
N ASP A 99 6.94 9.04 4.66
CA ASP A 99 7.43 10.07 5.59
C ASP A 99 6.28 10.94 6.11
N LYS A 100 5.35 11.31 5.21
CA LYS A 100 4.16 12.11 5.55
C LYS A 100 2.98 11.27 6.01
N PHE A 101 3.03 9.96 5.75
CA PHE A 101 1.95 9.01 6.05
C PHE A 101 0.63 9.33 5.34
N GLU A 102 0.73 9.75 4.08
CA GLU A 102 -0.41 10.18 3.27
C GLU A 102 -0.53 9.36 1.98
N PRO A 103 -1.76 9.08 1.53
CA PRO A 103 -2.00 8.56 0.20
C PRO A 103 -1.79 9.68 -0.82
N LEU A 104 -1.05 9.39 -1.89
CA LEU A 104 -0.79 10.33 -2.97
C LEU A 104 -1.71 10.07 -4.16
N LEU A 105 -1.88 8.80 -4.56
CA LEU A 105 -2.59 8.42 -5.76
C LEU A 105 -3.26 7.06 -5.60
N THR A 106 -4.41 6.89 -6.21
CA THR A 106 -5.05 5.58 -6.38
C THR A 106 -5.10 5.25 -7.87
N LEU A 107 -4.47 4.15 -8.24
CA LEU A 107 -4.46 3.63 -9.60
C LEU A 107 -5.60 2.63 -9.74
N ASN A 108 -6.65 3.05 -10.41
CA ASN A 108 -7.79 2.20 -10.71
C ASN A 108 -7.59 1.55 -12.08
N GLY A 109 -7.70 0.23 -12.12
CA GLY A 109 -7.51 -0.48 -13.38
C GLY A 109 -7.82 -1.97 -13.28
N HIS A 110 -7.54 -2.61 -12.15
CA HIS A 110 -7.96 -3.98 -11.93
C HIS A 110 -9.46 -4.06 -11.65
N HIS A 111 -10.10 -5.10 -12.21
CA HIS A 111 -11.53 -5.37 -12.02
C HIS A 111 -11.79 -6.44 -10.95
N ALA A 112 -10.73 -7.00 -10.38
CA ALA A 112 -10.76 -7.95 -9.29
C ALA A 112 -9.48 -7.81 -8.46
N ALA A 113 -9.40 -8.56 -7.35
CA ALA A 113 -8.30 -8.47 -6.40
C ALA A 113 -6.92 -8.37 -7.06
N ALA A 114 -6.16 -7.34 -6.72
CA ALA A 114 -4.76 -7.22 -7.10
C ALA A 114 -3.90 -8.04 -6.13
N TRP A 115 -3.05 -8.92 -6.65
CA TRP A 115 -2.31 -9.89 -5.83
C TRP A 115 -0.85 -9.54 -5.65
N CYS A 116 -0.23 -8.96 -6.64
CA CYS A 116 1.19 -8.70 -6.63
C CYS A 116 1.53 -7.35 -7.25
N VAL A 117 2.61 -6.79 -6.76
CA VAL A 117 3.21 -5.57 -7.28
C VAL A 117 4.73 -5.77 -7.36
N ALA A 118 5.30 -5.37 -8.47
CA ALA A 118 6.75 -5.36 -8.68
C ALA A 118 7.18 -4.03 -9.30
N MET A 119 8.32 -3.53 -8.86
CA MET A 119 8.88 -2.26 -9.32
C MET A 119 10.18 -2.52 -10.08
N SER A 120 10.41 -1.76 -11.16
CA SER A 120 11.70 -1.75 -11.83
C SER A 120 12.80 -1.23 -10.91
N ALA A 121 14.04 -1.69 -11.13
CA ALA A 121 15.20 -1.29 -10.30
C ALA A 121 15.49 0.22 -10.33
N ARG A 122 15.05 0.91 -11.39
CA ARG A 122 15.17 2.37 -11.53
C ARG A 122 13.96 3.14 -11.01
N GLY A 123 12.83 2.46 -10.78
CA GLY A 123 11.57 3.10 -10.41
C GLY A 123 10.81 3.72 -11.60
N ASP A 124 11.14 3.33 -12.84
CA ASP A 124 10.55 3.92 -14.05
C ASP A 124 9.18 3.34 -14.35
N PHE A 125 8.95 2.09 -13.98
CA PHE A 125 7.66 1.42 -14.18
C PHE A 125 7.33 0.45 -13.05
N LEU A 126 6.04 0.29 -12.83
CA LEU A 126 5.42 -0.63 -11.89
C LEU A 126 4.63 -1.68 -12.66
N VAL A 127 4.71 -2.92 -12.24
CA VAL A 127 3.91 -4.02 -12.81
C VAL A 127 3.02 -4.56 -11.71
N THR A 128 1.73 -4.72 -12.02
CA THR A 128 0.74 -5.31 -11.11
C THR A 128 0.03 -6.48 -11.78
N GLY A 129 -0.29 -7.50 -10.99
CA GLY A 129 -1.03 -8.66 -11.44
C GLY A 129 -2.23 -8.92 -10.54
N GLY A 130 -3.37 -9.25 -11.15
CA GLY A 130 -4.63 -9.41 -10.45
C GLY A 130 -5.37 -10.70 -10.76
N HIS A 131 -6.44 -10.94 -10.01
CA HIS A 131 -7.35 -12.06 -10.22
C HIS A 131 -8.21 -11.89 -11.49
N ASP A 132 -8.28 -10.70 -12.04
CA ASP A 132 -8.87 -10.37 -13.33
C ASP A 132 -8.11 -10.98 -14.54
N ARG A 133 -7.06 -11.76 -14.28
CA ARG A 133 -6.17 -12.38 -15.28
C ARG A 133 -5.40 -11.35 -16.11
N ALA A 134 -5.30 -10.12 -15.63
CA ALA A 134 -4.57 -9.04 -16.29
C ALA A 134 -3.24 -8.77 -15.59
N ILE A 135 -2.24 -8.47 -16.40
CA ILE A 135 -0.99 -7.86 -15.96
C ILE A 135 -1.02 -6.43 -16.49
N ARG A 136 -0.81 -5.45 -15.59
CA ARG A 136 -0.80 -4.04 -15.93
C ARG A 136 0.58 -3.47 -15.71
N VAL A 137 1.01 -2.66 -16.65
CA VAL A 137 2.26 -1.90 -16.56
C VAL A 137 1.88 -0.43 -16.40
N TRP A 138 2.42 0.21 -15.38
CA TRP A 138 2.22 1.61 -15.07
C TRP A 138 3.57 2.30 -15.24
N GLU A 139 3.62 3.27 -16.12
CA GLU A 139 4.83 4.02 -16.39
C GLU A 139 4.82 5.32 -15.58
N ARG A 140 6.01 5.70 -15.11
CA ARG A 140 6.19 6.98 -14.47
C ARG A 140 6.09 8.08 -15.52
N THR A 141 5.20 9.04 -15.31
CA THR A 141 5.13 10.26 -16.11
C THR A 141 5.93 11.37 -15.46
N ASP A 142 6.51 12.24 -16.27
CA ASP A 142 7.17 13.48 -15.82
C ASP A 142 6.16 14.64 -15.70
N GLU A 143 4.88 14.41 -16.00
CA GLU A 143 3.85 15.41 -15.80
C GLU A 143 3.68 15.73 -14.31
N PRO A 144 3.61 17.03 -13.95
CA PRO A 144 3.43 17.43 -12.56
C PRO A 144 2.07 16.92 -12.05
N PHE A 145 2.12 16.13 -10.99
CA PHE A 145 0.93 15.61 -10.34
C PHE A 145 0.52 16.57 -9.21
N PHE A 146 -0.61 17.23 -9.37
CA PHE A 146 -1.18 18.10 -8.36
C PHE A 146 -2.09 17.29 -7.42
N VAL A 147 -1.56 16.94 -6.25
CA VAL A 147 -2.28 16.14 -5.24
C VAL A 147 -3.59 16.78 -4.82
N ASP A 148 -3.63 18.09 -4.76
CA ASP A 148 -4.82 18.84 -4.33
C ASP A 148 -5.93 18.78 -5.36
N GLU A 149 -5.62 18.90 -6.66
CA GLU A 149 -6.60 18.76 -7.74
C GLU A 149 -7.21 17.35 -7.81
N GLU A 150 -6.41 16.32 -7.53
CA GLU A 150 -6.90 14.93 -7.50
C GLU A 150 -7.79 14.67 -6.28
N LYS A 151 -7.46 15.28 -5.13
CA LYS A 151 -8.33 15.23 -3.95
C LYS A 151 -9.67 15.92 -4.19
N GLU A 152 -9.66 17.08 -4.85
CA GLU A 152 -10.88 17.82 -5.22
C GLU A 152 -11.72 17.01 -6.20
N ARG A 153 -11.14 16.48 -7.28
CA ARG A 153 -11.83 15.63 -8.26
C ARG A 153 -12.46 14.39 -7.62
N ARG A 154 -11.74 13.78 -6.67
CA ARG A 154 -12.25 12.62 -5.94
C ARG A 154 -13.42 13.00 -5.02
N LEU A 155 -13.35 14.16 -4.39
CA LEU A 155 -14.44 14.67 -3.56
C LEU A 155 -15.68 14.98 -4.39
N GLU A 156 -15.51 15.60 -5.56
CA GLU A 156 -16.59 15.89 -6.50
C GLU A 156 -17.28 14.61 -6.99
N SER A 157 -16.50 13.58 -7.37
CA SER A 157 -17.10 12.30 -7.81
C SER A 157 -17.87 11.58 -6.72
N LEU A 158 -17.44 11.68 -5.45
CA LEU A 158 -18.17 11.12 -4.32
C LEU A 158 -19.48 11.87 -4.02
N LEU A 159 -19.51 13.17 -4.26
CA LEU A 159 -20.71 13.98 -4.13
C LEU A 159 -21.72 13.67 -5.24
N GLU A 160 -21.25 13.48 -6.48
CA GLU A 160 -22.11 13.10 -7.62
C GLU A 160 -22.72 11.70 -7.44
N GLU A 161 -21.97 10.73 -6.90
CA GLU A 161 -22.48 9.39 -6.59
C GLU A 161 -23.50 9.38 -5.42
N GLY A 162 -23.43 10.37 -4.52
CA GLY A 162 -24.33 10.49 -3.37
C GLY A 162 -25.67 11.15 -3.67
N ASP A 163 -25.80 11.88 -4.77
CA ASP A 163 -27.05 12.62 -5.14
C ASP A 163 -28.01 11.79 -6.02
N GLY A 164 -27.64 10.56 -6.37
CA GLY A 164 -28.44 9.67 -7.23
C GLY A 164 -29.45 8.74 -6.55
N GLY A 165 -29.79 8.95 -5.29
CA GLY A 165 -30.53 7.98 -4.47
C GLY A 165 -31.75 8.45 -3.72
N ASP A 166 -32.58 9.38 -4.27
CA ASP A 166 -33.91 9.67 -3.67
C ASP A 166 -34.88 10.20 -4.75
N ASP A 167 -35.33 9.30 -5.61
CA ASP A 167 -36.58 9.51 -6.34
C ASP A 167 -37.07 8.13 -6.80
N ASP A 168 -37.92 7.51 -6.01
CA ASP A 168 -39.02 6.63 -6.44
C ASP A 168 -39.61 5.92 -5.20
N ASP A 169 -40.61 6.56 -4.59
CA ASP A 169 -41.75 5.87 -3.97
C ASP A 169 -42.78 6.93 -3.57
N ASP A 170 -43.67 7.27 -4.52
CA ASP A 170 -45.03 7.68 -4.26
C ASP A 170 -45.85 7.56 -5.55
N ASP A 171 -46.50 6.39 -5.71
CA ASP A 171 -47.88 6.25 -6.20
C ASP A 171 -48.41 4.82 -5.97
#